data_4c3d5b9c4e4145999c34569a5e81d485
#
_entry.id   4c3d5b9c4e4145999c34569a5e81d485
#
_cell.length_a   1.000
_cell.length_b   1.000
_cell.length_c   1.000
_cell.angle_alpha   90.00
_cell.angle_beta   90.00
_cell.angle_gamma   90.00
#
_symmetry.space_group_name_H-M   'P 1'
#
loop_
_entity.id
_entity.type
_entity.pdbx_description
1 polymer ?
#
loop_
_entity_poly.entity_id
_entity_poly.type
_entity_poly.pdbx_seq_one_letter_code
_entity_poly.pdbx_strand_id
1 'polypeptide(L)'
;MNEFPYMSNLADRVIKTVYHYIGRLFGGYGSKTLDRTILNAFRRALPAPAGEILALQVKKFNHYSRWRSRPGSQVAFSYRRGLNIKELDPACKLRFNIRQEVPIASARIRARGVGSGPSARVDLFVFGGECECLKFDLSPKKIFGSFNPPLDDILISDVKVLFDPMNPNPFPTTPTDDFAALPEWVRSRISGYPGASICTPLSANLRDKLIDYYGLPFPDDYLDLVSTAEYVSCPDCFEIFGLSRIWMYMTPREYVVVLGEVFGAGYICLLRSAPPGVYFIDQNLDHIPMQMGDSLKVALYRALDEGEDKIIETSKEYND
;
A
#
# COMPACT_ATOMS: atom_id res chain seq x y z
N MET A 1 -27.31 17.96 26.11
CA MET A 1 -28.14 17.82 24.91
C MET A 1 -27.20 17.54 23.74
N ASN A 2 -26.83 16.29 23.56
CA ASN A 2 -25.98 15.83 22.45
C ASN A 2 -26.54 14.50 21.95
N GLU A 3 -27.60 14.61 21.14
CA GLU A 3 -28.19 13.46 20.45
C GLU A 3 -28.17 13.74 18.94
N PHE A 4 -27.04 13.46 18.25
CA PHE A 4 -27.12 13.34 16.79
C PHE A 4 -25.90 12.64 16.12
N PRO A 5 -25.26 11.61 16.70
CA PRO A 5 -24.32 10.78 15.91
C PRO A 5 -25.01 9.60 15.23
N TYR A 6 -26.25 9.23 15.60
CA TYR A 6 -26.90 8.02 15.08
C TYR A 6 -27.66 8.22 13.76
N MET A 7 -28.14 9.42 13.47
CA MET A 7 -28.92 9.68 12.24
C MET A 7 -28.03 9.80 10.99
N SER A 8 -26.82 10.33 11.12
CA SER A 8 -25.88 10.37 9.99
C SER A 8 -25.49 8.96 9.52
N ASN A 9 -25.36 8.02 10.44
CA ASN A 9 -25.06 6.62 10.14
C ASN A 9 -26.19 5.88 9.40
N LEU A 10 -27.46 6.22 9.65
CA LEU A 10 -28.59 5.57 9.01
C LEU A 10 -28.78 6.07 7.58
N ALA A 11 -28.72 7.37 7.35
CA ALA A 11 -28.80 7.98 6.03
C ALA A 11 -27.64 7.50 5.13
N ASP A 12 -26.44 7.46 5.65
CA ASP A 12 -25.26 6.97 4.94
C ASP A 12 -25.37 5.47 4.59
N ARG A 13 -25.93 4.65 5.50
CA ARG A 13 -26.24 3.24 5.25
C ARG A 13 -27.30 3.06 4.18
N VAL A 14 -28.38 3.85 4.20
CA VAL A 14 -29.45 3.80 3.18
C VAL A 14 -28.91 4.21 1.82
N ILE A 15 -28.15 5.32 1.75
CA ILE A 15 -27.54 5.80 0.52
C ILE A 15 -26.57 4.75 -0.05
N LYS A 16 -25.67 4.21 0.76
CA LYS A 16 -24.75 3.14 0.34
C LYS A 16 -25.48 1.88 -0.12
N THR A 17 -26.62 1.57 0.52
CA THR A 17 -27.50 0.45 0.16
C THR A 17 -28.13 0.66 -1.20
N VAL A 18 -28.72 1.82 -1.42
CA VAL A 18 -29.38 2.18 -2.70
C VAL A 18 -28.34 2.17 -3.83
N TYR A 19 -27.20 2.80 -3.64
CA TYR A 19 -26.09 2.76 -4.63
C TYR A 19 -25.61 1.34 -4.91
N HIS A 20 -25.56 0.48 -3.89
CA HIS A 20 -25.18 -0.92 -4.07
C HIS A 20 -26.19 -1.69 -4.94
N TYR A 21 -27.50 -1.53 -4.69
CA TYR A 21 -28.52 -2.18 -5.50
C TYR A 21 -28.58 -1.65 -6.93
N ILE A 22 -28.50 -0.34 -7.09
CA ILE A 22 -28.43 0.30 -8.42
C ILE A 22 -27.17 -0.17 -9.16
N GLY A 23 -26.02 -0.15 -8.50
CA GLY A 23 -24.77 -0.62 -9.11
C GLY A 23 -24.81 -2.11 -9.52
N ARG A 24 -25.53 -2.95 -8.76
CA ARG A 24 -25.75 -4.36 -9.11
C ARG A 24 -26.64 -4.53 -10.34
N LEU A 25 -27.73 -3.79 -10.42
CA LEU A 25 -28.64 -3.81 -11.57
C LEU A 25 -27.93 -3.43 -12.88
N PHE A 26 -26.97 -2.51 -12.80
CA PHE A 26 -26.16 -2.08 -13.96
C PHE A 26 -24.83 -2.86 -14.12
N GLY A 27 -24.67 -3.99 -13.41
CA GLY A 27 -23.46 -4.84 -13.51
C GLY A 27 -22.17 -4.20 -12.97
N GLY A 28 -22.30 -3.12 -12.17
CA GLY A 28 -21.14 -2.35 -11.65
C GLY A 28 -20.26 -3.10 -10.66
N TYR A 29 -20.82 -4.08 -9.94
CA TYR A 29 -20.12 -4.83 -8.89
C TYR A 29 -19.75 -6.27 -9.29
N GLY A 30 -19.89 -6.62 -10.56
CA GLY A 30 -19.42 -7.90 -11.07
C GLY A 30 -17.95 -7.90 -11.43
N SER A 31 -17.29 -9.07 -11.35
CA SER A 31 -15.93 -9.23 -11.85
C SER A 31 -15.90 -8.97 -13.36
N LYS A 32 -14.92 -8.20 -13.81
CA LYS A 32 -14.72 -7.92 -15.23
C LYS A 32 -13.74 -8.94 -15.84
N THR A 33 -13.74 -9.06 -17.15
CA THR A 33 -12.84 -9.94 -17.89
C THR A 33 -11.38 -9.66 -17.52
N LEU A 34 -10.98 -8.38 -17.47
CA LEU A 34 -9.65 -7.96 -17.06
C LEU A 34 -9.26 -8.50 -15.68
N ASP A 35 -10.13 -8.33 -14.66
CA ASP A 35 -9.85 -8.75 -13.28
C ASP A 35 -9.62 -10.26 -13.21
N ARG A 36 -10.48 -11.04 -13.88
CA ARG A 36 -10.38 -12.51 -13.92
C ARG A 36 -9.10 -12.95 -14.61
N THR A 37 -8.74 -12.29 -15.71
CA THR A 37 -7.53 -12.62 -16.48
C THR A 37 -6.29 -12.38 -15.64
N ILE A 38 -6.21 -11.25 -14.92
CA ILE A 38 -5.12 -10.93 -14.01
C ILE A 38 -5.05 -11.92 -12.84
N LEU A 39 -6.17 -12.18 -12.16
CA LEU A 39 -6.23 -13.14 -11.07
C LEU A 39 -5.84 -14.55 -11.51
N ASN A 40 -6.22 -14.96 -12.71
CA ASN A 40 -5.78 -16.24 -13.29
C ASN A 40 -4.27 -16.28 -13.59
N ALA A 41 -3.68 -15.16 -14.03
CA ALA A 41 -2.24 -15.07 -14.25
C ALA A 41 -1.49 -15.21 -12.90
N PHE A 42 -1.92 -14.50 -11.86
CA PHE A 42 -1.35 -14.62 -10.53
C PHE A 42 -1.52 -16.02 -9.94
N ARG A 43 -2.71 -16.62 -10.07
CA ARG A 43 -2.96 -18.00 -9.63
C ARG A 43 -1.97 -18.99 -10.21
N ARG A 44 -1.62 -18.85 -11.49
CA ARG A 44 -0.69 -19.75 -12.18
C ARG A 44 0.77 -19.51 -11.78
N ALA A 45 1.10 -18.28 -11.41
CA ALA A 45 2.46 -17.89 -11.03
C ALA A 45 2.77 -18.19 -9.56
N LEU A 46 1.77 -18.10 -8.68
CA LEU A 46 1.93 -18.44 -7.26
C LEU A 46 2.24 -19.93 -7.08
N PRO A 47 3.01 -20.32 -6.03
CA PRO A 47 3.20 -21.72 -5.65
C PRO A 47 1.86 -22.45 -5.50
N ALA A 48 1.83 -23.74 -5.77
CA ALA A 48 0.60 -24.53 -5.88
C ALA A 48 -0.39 -24.33 -4.71
N PRO A 49 -0.01 -24.41 -3.42
CA PRO A 49 -0.95 -24.18 -2.33
C PRO A 49 -1.55 -22.77 -2.35
N ALA A 50 -0.72 -21.73 -2.58
CA ALA A 50 -1.17 -20.36 -2.62
C ALA A 50 -2.08 -20.07 -3.83
N GLY A 51 -1.73 -20.59 -5.00
CA GLY A 51 -2.53 -20.48 -6.21
C GLY A 51 -3.91 -21.15 -6.08
N GLU A 52 -3.98 -22.28 -5.40
CA GLU A 52 -5.25 -22.98 -5.11
C GLU A 52 -6.12 -22.18 -4.14
N ILE A 53 -5.54 -21.64 -3.07
CA ILE A 53 -6.24 -20.79 -2.11
C ILE A 53 -6.78 -19.54 -2.80
N LEU A 54 -5.97 -18.86 -3.62
CA LEU A 54 -6.44 -17.72 -4.41
C LEU A 54 -7.65 -18.11 -5.29
N ALA A 55 -7.59 -19.25 -5.97
CA ALA A 55 -8.70 -19.71 -6.81
C ALA A 55 -9.97 -19.97 -6.02
N LEU A 56 -9.85 -20.52 -4.81
CA LEU A 56 -10.99 -20.80 -3.94
C LEU A 56 -11.57 -19.51 -3.34
N GLN A 57 -10.74 -18.56 -2.94
CA GLN A 57 -11.18 -17.25 -2.48
C GLN A 57 -11.92 -16.50 -3.59
N VAL A 58 -11.35 -16.43 -4.79
CA VAL A 58 -11.96 -15.76 -5.96
C VAL A 58 -13.33 -16.35 -6.31
N LYS A 59 -13.52 -17.68 -6.16
CA LYS A 59 -14.84 -18.32 -6.35
C LYS A 59 -15.88 -17.87 -5.33
N LYS A 60 -15.44 -17.51 -4.11
CA LYS A 60 -16.36 -17.08 -3.05
C LYS A 60 -16.69 -15.59 -3.12
N PHE A 61 -15.84 -14.77 -3.70
CA PHE A 61 -16.11 -13.35 -3.86
C PHE A 61 -17.32 -13.13 -4.78
N ASN A 62 -18.29 -12.38 -4.28
CA ASN A 62 -19.50 -12.04 -5.01
C ASN A 62 -19.69 -10.53 -5.18
N HIS A 63 -18.73 -9.73 -4.71
CA HIS A 63 -18.77 -8.29 -4.81
C HIS A 63 -17.37 -7.74 -5.15
N TYR A 64 -17.32 -6.97 -6.23
CA TYR A 64 -16.11 -6.36 -6.79
C TYR A 64 -16.33 -4.84 -6.82
N SER A 65 -15.76 -4.15 -5.86
CA SER A 65 -15.84 -2.69 -5.80
C SER A 65 -14.66 -2.07 -6.53
N ARG A 66 -14.95 -1.18 -7.47
CA ARG A 66 -13.92 -0.46 -8.22
C ARG A 66 -14.01 1.03 -7.90
N TRP A 67 -12.90 1.60 -7.52
CA TRP A 67 -12.79 3.03 -7.34
C TRP A 67 -11.56 3.58 -8.04
N ARG A 68 -11.62 4.88 -8.29
CA ARG A 68 -10.47 5.60 -8.79
C ARG A 68 -9.55 5.87 -7.60
N SER A 69 -8.34 5.33 -7.62
CA SER A 69 -7.22 5.83 -6.84
C SER A 69 -6.34 6.58 -7.81
N ARG A 70 -6.02 7.84 -7.56
CA ARG A 70 -5.08 8.56 -8.43
C ARG A 70 -3.66 8.13 -8.09
N PRO A 71 -2.80 7.81 -9.09
CA PRO A 71 -2.95 7.96 -10.54
C PRO A 71 -3.74 6.84 -11.21
N GLY A 72 -4.02 5.75 -10.51
CA GLY A 72 -4.52 4.51 -11.07
C GLY A 72 -5.98 4.19 -10.73
N SER A 73 -6.19 2.94 -10.39
CA SER A 73 -7.48 2.45 -9.90
C SER A 73 -7.26 1.23 -9.00
N GLN A 74 -8.25 0.95 -8.18
CA GLN A 74 -8.25 -0.22 -7.30
C GLN A 74 -9.54 -1.02 -7.49
N VAL A 75 -9.42 -2.34 -7.43
CA VAL A 75 -10.56 -3.27 -7.39
C VAL A 75 -10.45 -4.06 -6.13
N ALA A 76 -11.32 -3.82 -5.17
CA ALA A 76 -11.40 -4.64 -3.97
C ALA A 76 -12.39 -5.77 -4.12
N PHE A 77 -12.10 -6.86 -3.46
CA PHE A 77 -12.88 -8.08 -3.44
C PHE A 77 -13.52 -8.26 -2.08
N SER A 78 -14.76 -8.68 -2.06
CA SER A 78 -15.41 -9.01 -0.80
C SER A 78 -16.46 -10.10 -0.99
N TYR A 79 -16.71 -10.82 0.10
CA TYR A 79 -17.85 -11.69 0.21
C TYR A 79 -18.95 -10.94 0.95
N ARG A 80 -20.16 -10.86 0.36
CA ARG A 80 -21.30 -10.22 0.97
C ARG A 80 -22.44 -11.20 1.13
N ARG A 81 -23.05 -11.21 2.31
CA ARG A 81 -24.32 -11.88 2.57
C ARG A 81 -25.36 -10.79 2.88
N GLY A 82 -26.22 -10.51 1.89
CA GLY A 82 -27.08 -9.33 1.94
C GLY A 82 -26.24 -8.04 1.85
N LEU A 83 -26.43 -7.12 2.78
CA LEU A 83 -25.73 -5.84 2.85
C LEU A 83 -24.43 -5.90 3.66
N ASN A 84 -24.22 -6.96 4.41
CA ASN A 84 -23.06 -7.09 5.28
C ASN A 84 -21.87 -7.67 4.52
N ILE A 85 -20.72 -7.00 4.64
CA ILE A 85 -19.44 -7.59 4.30
C ILE A 85 -19.19 -8.68 5.34
N LYS A 86 -18.89 -9.89 4.88
CA LYS A 86 -18.49 -11.01 5.71
C LYS A 86 -17.04 -11.34 5.41
N GLU A 87 -16.26 -11.49 6.45
CA GLU A 87 -14.96 -12.14 6.32
C GLU A 87 -15.18 -13.61 5.95
N LEU A 88 -14.25 -14.19 5.24
CA LEU A 88 -14.20 -15.64 5.08
C LEU A 88 -14.02 -16.24 6.48
N ASP A 89 -14.82 -17.27 6.80
CA ASP A 89 -14.80 -17.93 8.10
C ASP A 89 -13.35 -18.16 8.55
N PRO A 90 -12.95 -17.70 9.76
CA PRO A 90 -11.60 -17.94 10.29
C PRO A 90 -11.19 -19.40 10.33
N ALA A 91 -12.14 -20.32 10.51
CA ALA A 91 -11.92 -21.77 10.46
C ALA A 91 -11.75 -22.29 9.02
N CYS A 92 -11.95 -21.43 8.00
CA CYS A 92 -11.80 -21.83 6.62
C CYS A 92 -10.31 -21.99 6.28
N LYS A 93 -9.92 -23.19 5.84
CA LYS A 93 -8.57 -23.52 5.32
C LYS A 93 -8.18 -22.70 4.05
N LEU A 94 -8.94 -21.65 3.73
CA LEU A 94 -8.78 -20.83 2.53
C LEU A 94 -8.05 -19.53 2.82
N ARG A 95 -7.18 -19.48 3.83
CA ARG A 95 -6.45 -18.26 4.17
C ARG A 95 -4.95 -18.43 3.90
N PHE A 96 -4.35 -17.35 3.46
CA PHE A 96 -2.90 -17.20 3.49
C PHE A 96 -2.40 -17.01 4.93
N ASN A 97 -1.12 -17.27 5.16
CA ASN A 97 -0.52 -17.10 6.49
C ASN A 97 -0.23 -15.62 6.84
N ILE A 98 -0.32 -14.73 5.87
CA ILE A 98 0.00 -13.31 6.02
C ILE A 98 -1.21 -12.55 6.54
N ARG A 99 -1.00 -11.72 7.56
CA ARG A 99 -2.04 -10.90 8.19
C ARG A 99 -1.96 -9.43 7.83
N GLN A 100 -0.77 -8.93 7.50
CA GLN A 100 -0.54 -7.54 7.08
C GLN A 100 -1.10 -7.28 5.68
N GLU A 101 -1.36 -6.02 5.37
CA GLU A 101 -1.65 -5.58 4.01
C GLU A 101 -0.35 -5.50 3.21
N VAL A 102 -0.16 -6.44 2.29
CA VAL A 102 1.07 -6.51 1.50
C VAL A 102 0.79 -6.97 0.08
N PRO A 103 1.58 -6.51 -0.91
CA PRO A 103 1.56 -7.07 -2.26
C PRO A 103 2.27 -8.43 -2.27
N ILE A 104 1.62 -9.46 -2.81
CA ILE A 104 2.22 -10.81 -2.94
C ILE A 104 2.68 -11.12 -4.36
N ALA A 105 2.11 -10.45 -5.35
CA ALA A 105 2.47 -10.60 -6.75
C ALA A 105 2.22 -9.32 -7.53
N SER A 106 2.96 -9.15 -8.61
CA SER A 106 2.91 -8.00 -9.51
C SER A 106 2.94 -8.46 -10.96
N ALA A 107 2.31 -7.72 -11.88
CA ALA A 107 2.36 -7.96 -13.31
C ALA A 107 2.26 -6.65 -14.10
N ARG A 108 2.64 -6.68 -15.39
CA ARG A 108 2.35 -5.59 -16.33
C ARG A 108 1.18 -5.97 -17.21
N ILE A 109 0.31 -5.01 -17.46
CA ILE A 109 -0.80 -5.13 -18.41
C ILE A 109 -0.66 -4.09 -19.51
N ARG A 110 -0.98 -4.47 -20.76
CA ARG A 110 -1.03 -3.58 -21.91
C ARG A 110 -2.06 -4.06 -22.93
N ALA A 111 -2.46 -3.19 -23.84
CA ALA A 111 -3.29 -3.59 -24.96
C ALA A 111 -2.46 -4.42 -25.96
N ARG A 112 -3.03 -5.51 -26.44
CA ARG A 112 -2.39 -6.37 -27.47
C ARG A 112 -2.37 -5.63 -28.81
N GLY A 113 -1.31 -5.80 -29.57
CA GLY A 113 -1.17 -5.20 -30.89
C GLY A 113 -0.70 -3.73 -30.89
N VAL A 114 -0.56 -3.10 -29.75
CA VAL A 114 -0.05 -1.73 -29.63
C VAL A 114 1.40 -1.79 -29.12
N GLY A 115 2.37 -1.70 -30.02
CA GLY A 115 3.79 -1.90 -29.70
C GLY A 115 4.36 -0.96 -28.61
N SER A 116 4.03 0.33 -28.69
CA SER A 116 4.53 1.39 -27.78
C SER A 116 3.42 2.07 -26.97
N GLY A 117 2.26 1.40 -26.80
CA GLY A 117 1.13 1.95 -26.05
C GLY A 117 1.36 1.99 -24.53
N PRO A 118 0.48 2.68 -23.80
CA PRO A 118 0.55 2.77 -22.35
C PRO A 118 0.43 1.37 -21.72
N SER A 119 1.17 1.16 -20.65
CA SER A 119 1.09 -0.04 -19.83
C SER A 119 0.85 0.33 -18.37
N ALA A 120 0.27 -0.58 -17.59
CA ALA A 120 0.17 -0.42 -16.15
C ALA A 120 0.81 -1.59 -15.43
N ARG A 121 1.36 -1.31 -14.25
CA ARG A 121 1.63 -2.33 -13.24
C ARG A 121 0.34 -2.59 -12.49
N VAL A 122 0.08 -3.87 -12.21
CA VAL A 122 -1.00 -4.32 -11.36
C VAL A 122 -0.44 -5.22 -10.27
N ASP A 123 -0.82 -4.93 -9.03
CA ASP A 123 -0.35 -5.62 -7.85
C ASP A 123 -1.50 -6.33 -7.15
N LEU A 124 -1.28 -7.57 -6.71
CA LEU A 124 -2.22 -8.35 -5.93
C LEU A 124 -1.91 -8.17 -4.45
N PHE A 125 -2.82 -7.54 -3.73
CA PHE A 125 -2.70 -7.32 -2.28
C PHE A 125 -3.50 -8.36 -1.51
N VAL A 126 -2.92 -8.76 -0.37
CA VAL A 126 -3.59 -9.58 0.66
C VAL A 126 -3.64 -8.82 1.97
N PHE A 127 -4.69 -9.08 2.75
CA PHE A 127 -4.86 -8.58 4.10
C PHE A 127 -5.64 -9.60 4.94
N GLY A 128 -5.27 -9.79 6.20
CA GLY A 128 -5.95 -10.74 7.09
C GLY A 128 -5.96 -12.19 6.60
N GLY A 129 -5.08 -12.55 5.69
CA GLY A 129 -5.02 -13.86 5.05
C GLY A 129 -5.94 -14.01 3.84
N GLU A 130 -6.56 -12.93 3.36
CA GLU A 130 -7.47 -12.94 2.22
C GLU A 130 -6.90 -12.09 1.07
N CYS A 131 -7.26 -12.45 -0.16
CA CYS A 131 -7.04 -11.61 -1.31
C CYS A 131 -7.93 -10.36 -1.17
N GLU A 132 -7.33 -9.20 -1.01
CA GLU A 132 -8.06 -7.97 -0.73
C GLU A 132 -8.38 -7.20 -2.01
N CYS A 133 -7.35 -6.91 -2.80
CA CYS A 133 -7.55 -6.07 -3.98
C CYS A 133 -6.49 -6.24 -5.07
N LEU A 134 -6.82 -5.73 -6.25
CA LEU A 134 -5.87 -5.39 -7.30
C LEU A 134 -5.66 -3.87 -7.29
N LYS A 135 -4.41 -3.40 -7.18
CA LYS A 135 -4.05 -1.99 -7.32
C LYS A 135 -3.32 -1.79 -8.65
N PHE A 136 -3.74 -0.78 -9.41
CA PHE A 136 -3.20 -0.41 -10.72
C PHE A 136 -2.52 0.96 -10.61
N ASP A 137 -1.29 1.08 -11.06
CA ASP A 137 -0.57 2.37 -11.09
C ASP A 137 -1.08 3.32 -12.18
N LEU A 138 -1.72 2.78 -13.22
CA LEU A 138 -2.42 3.53 -14.25
C LEU A 138 -3.82 2.92 -14.45
N SER A 139 -4.84 3.77 -14.56
CA SER A 139 -6.20 3.28 -14.76
C SER A 139 -6.32 2.42 -16.03
N PRO A 140 -6.88 1.19 -15.95
CA PRO A 140 -7.12 0.35 -17.12
C PRO A 140 -7.91 1.06 -18.23
N LYS A 141 -8.77 2.02 -17.88
CA LYS A 141 -9.50 2.82 -18.86
C LYS A 141 -8.58 3.65 -19.76
N LYS A 142 -7.41 4.07 -19.25
CA LYS A 142 -6.41 4.80 -20.05
C LYS A 142 -5.67 3.89 -21.03
N ILE A 143 -5.63 2.58 -20.76
CA ILE A 143 -4.94 1.59 -21.60
C ILE A 143 -5.90 1.00 -22.63
N PHE A 144 -7.10 0.63 -22.20
CA PHE A 144 -8.06 -0.15 -23.00
C PHE A 144 -9.30 0.66 -23.42
N GLY A 145 -9.43 1.93 -23.03
CA GLY A 145 -10.68 2.69 -23.21
C GLY A 145 -11.83 2.22 -22.29
N SER A 146 -11.70 1.08 -21.63
CA SER A 146 -12.72 0.39 -20.85
C SER A 146 -12.13 -0.29 -19.61
N PHE A 147 -12.97 -0.52 -18.59
CA PHE A 147 -12.64 -1.42 -17.46
C PHE A 147 -12.95 -2.89 -17.75
N ASN A 148 -13.58 -3.18 -18.89
CA ASN A 148 -13.92 -4.53 -19.30
C ASN A 148 -13.54 -4.77 -20.77
N PRO A 149 -12.24 -4.73 -21.11
CA PRO A 149 -11.79 -5.01 -22.46
C PRO A 149 -12.09 -6.47 -22.85
N PRO A 150 -12.20 -6.78 -24.14
CA PRO A 150 -12.21 -8.15 -24.64
C PRO A 150 -10.96 -8.92 -24.19
N LEU A 151 -11.10 -10.23 -24.02
CA LEU A 151 -9.99 -11.08 -23.57
C LEU A 151 -8.77 -11.00 -24.52
N ASP A 152 -9.04 -10.97 -25.81
CA ASP A 152 -8.01 -10.95 -26.84
C ASP A 152 -7.20 -9.66 -26.89
N ASP A 153 -7.73 -8.58 -26.34
CA ASP A 153 -7.05 -7.29 -26.25
C ASP A 153 -6.10 -7.20 -25.05
N ILE A 154 -6.18 -8.16 -24.11
CA ILE A 154 -5.40 -8.12 -22.88
C ILE A 154 -4.08 -8.87 -23.07
N LEU A 155 -2.97 -8.19 -22.84
CA LEU A 155 -1.66 -8.81 -22.71
C LEU A 155 -1.14 -8.59 -21.28
N ILE A 156 -0.83 -9.71 -20.61
CA ILE A 156 -0.19 -9.72 -19.29
C ILE A 156 1.24 -10.22 -19.46
N SER A 157 2.20 -9.48 -18.93
CA SER A 157 3.63 -9.80 -18.94
C SER A 157 4.25 -9.55 -17.56
N ASP A 158 5.52 -9.95 -17.41
CA ASP A 158 6.35 -9.66 -16.24
C ASP A 158 5.67 -10.04 -14.91
N VAL A 159 5.02 -11.22 -14.90
CA VAL A 159 4.39 -11.72 -13.68
C VAL A 159 5.47 -12.13 -12.69
N LYS A 160 5.57 -11.39 -11.59
CA LYS A 160 6.53 -11.60 -10.49
C LYS A 160 5.78 -12.01 -9.24
N VAL A 161 6.24 -13.05 -8.57
CA VAL A 161 5.81 -13.42 -7.21
C VAL A 161 6.84 -12.86 -6.24
N LEU A 162 6.40 -11.97 -5.34
CA LEU A 162 7.29 -11.32 -4.37
C LEU A 162 7.72 -12.31 -3.29
N PHE A 163 6.77 -13.09 -2.77
CA PHE A 163 7.02 -14.18 -1.82
C PHE A 163 5.83 -15.16 -1.81
N ASP A 164 6.06 -16.35 -1.24
CA ASP A 164 5.01 -17.34 -1.05
C ASP A 164 4.17 -16.99 0.18
N PRO A 165 2.87 -16.62 0.02
CA PRO A 165 2.04 -16.23 1.14
C PRO A 165 1.62 -17.40 2.05
N MET A 166 2.00 -18.63 1.72
CA MET A 166 1.77 -19.81 2.55
C MET A 166 2.92 -20.11 3.52
N ASN A 167 4.09 -19.54 3.27
CA ASN A 167 5.19 -19.65 4.22
C ASN A 167 4.85 -18.96 5.54
N PRO A 168 5.48 -19.35 6.66
CA PRO A 168 5.39 -18.57 7.89
C PRO A 168 5.58 -17.10 7.60
N ASN A 169 4.78 -16.27 8.24
CA ASN A 169 4.79 -14.83 8.00
C ASN A 169 6.24 -14.29 8.00
N PRO A 170 6.78 -13.85 6.86
CA PRO A 170 8.15 -13.39 6.76
C PRO A 170 8.35 -11.99 7.36
N PHE A 171 7.24 -11.34 7.79
CA PHE A 171 7.26 -9.99 8.33
C PHE A 171 7.39 -10.03 9.84
N PRO A 172 8.44 -9.43 10.40
CA PRO A 172 8.62 -9.36 11.83
C PRO A 172 7.49 -8.54 12.50
N THR A 173 6.90 -9.12 13.52
CA THR A 173 5.77 -8.51 14.25
C THR A 173 6.07 -8.31 15.74
N THR A 174 7.09 -9.00 16.25
CA THR A 174 7.46 -8.91 17.66
C THR A 174 8.46 -7.79 17.85
N PRO A 175 8.10 -6.72 18.59
CA PRO A 175 9.03 -5.66 18.90
C PRO A 175 10.08 -6.13 19.91
N THR A 176 11.25 -5.50 19.89
CA THR A 176 12.34 -5.67 20.83
C THR A 176 12.90 -4.30 21.19
N ASP A 177 13.60 -4.20 22.31
CA ASP A 177 14.37 -3.05 22.77
C ASP A 177 15.89 -3.20 22.59
N ASP A 178 16.31 -4.23 21.84
CA ASP A 178 17.72 -4.41 21.47
C ASP A 178 18.09 -3.52 20.27
N PHE A 179 18.66 -2.36 20.56
CA PHE A 179 19.04 -1.35 19.58
C PHE A 179 20.48 -1.48 19.08
N ALA A 180 21.23 -2.50 19.50
CA ALA A 180 22.67 -2.59 19.25
C ALA A 180 23.03 -2.59 17.74
N ALA A 181 22.19 -3.20 16.92
CA ALA A 181 22.43 -3.29 15.46
C ALA A 181 22.03 -2.04 14.69
N LEU A 182 21.30 -1.10 15.27
CA LEU A 182 20.83 0.10 14.58
C LEU A 182 21.98 1.04 14.18
N PRO A 183 21.87 1.77 13.07
CA PRO A 183 22.74 2.88 12.76
C PRO A 183 22.79 3.89 13.92
N GLU A 184 23.98 4.43 14.18
CA GLU A 184 24.22 5.32 15.34
C GLU A 184 23.26 6.52 15.37
N TRP A 185 22.92 7.06 14.21
CA TRP A 185 22.04 8.23 14.10
C TRP A 185 20.59 7.95 14.58
N VAL A 186 20.10 6.71 14.44
CA VAL A 186 18.80 6.31 15.02
C VAL A 186 18.98 5.93 16.47
N ARG A 187 19.99 5.09 16.76
CA ARG A 187 20.27 4.59 18.09
C ARG A 187 20.40 5.72 19.11
N SER A 188 21.14 6.78 18.78
CA SER A 188 21.34 7.93 19.67
C SER A 188 20.02 8.68 19.98
N ARG A 189 19.01 8.59 19.11
CA ARG A 189 17.72 9.26 19.33
C ARG A 189 16.74 8.44 20.17
N ILE A 190 16.81 7.11 20.07
CA ILE A 190 15.85 6.24 20.77
C ILE A 190 16.40 5.60 22.05
N SER A 191 17.74 5.55 22.20
CA SER A 191 18.36 4.99 23.41
C SER A 191 17.95 5.79 24.64
N GLY A 192 17.36 5.08 25.61
CA GLY A 192 16.84 5.71 26.82
C GLY A 192 15.44 6.30 26.70
N TYR A 193 14.81 6.23 25.52
CA TYR A 193 13.44 6.70 25.35
C TYR A 193 12.45 5.62 25.84
N PRO A 194 11.58 5.91 26.82
CA PRO A 194 10.64 4.92 27.37
C PRO A 194 9.70 4.38 26.29
N GLY A 195 9.62 3.06 26.15
CA GLY A 195 8.74 2.41 25.21
C GLY A 195 9.25 2.38 23.76
N ALA A 196 10.44 2.91 23.47
CA ALA A 196 11.05 2.76 22.16
C ALA A 196 11.24 1.28 21.83
N SER A 197 11.01 0.92 20.57
CA SER A 197 11.10 -0.46 20.11
C SER A 197 11.46 -0.54 18.63
N ILE A 198 12.01 -1.70 18.23
CA ILE A 198 12.26 -2.04 16.84
C ILE A 198 11.70 -3.40 16.51
N CYS A 199 11.41 -3.66 15.25
CA CYS A 199 11.22 -5.02 14.75
C CYS A 199 12.48 -5.47 13.98
N THR A 200 12.80 -6.74 14.07
CA THR A 200 13.94 -7.35 13.36
C THR A 200 13.84 -7.12 11.84
N PRO A 201 14.98 -7.06 11.12
CA PRO A 201 14.95 -6.82 9.68
C PRO A 201 14.34 -7.99 8.90
N LEU A 202 13.90 -7.70 7.69
CA LEU A 202 13.54 -8.73 6.71
C LEU A 202 14.77 -9.56 6.31
N SER A 203 14.52 -10.79 5.85
CA SER A 203 15.58 -11.52 5.16
C SER A 203 16.08 -10.74 3.95
N ALA A 204 17.40 -10.82 3.66
CA ALA A 204 18.01 -10.08 2.56
C ALA A 204 17.27 -10.31 1.22
N ASN A 205 16.92 -11.56 0.91
CA ASN A 205 16.18 -11.90 -0.31
C ASN A 205 14.83 -11.19 -0.40
N LEU A 206 14.06 -11.10 0.70
CA LEU A 206 12.76 -10.43 0.68
C LEU A 206 12.92 -8.92 0.60
N ARG A 207 13.89 -8.36 1.31
CA ARG A 207 14.25 -6.95 1.25
C ARG A 207 14.59 -6.53 -0.18
N ASP A 208 15.48 -7.26 -0.85
CA ASP A 208 15.92 -6.94 -2.21
C ASP A 208 14.76 -7.02 -3.21
N LYS A 209 13.87 -8.01 -3.07
CA LYS A 209 12.65 -8.10 -3.87
C LYS A 209 11.70 -6.92 -3.67
N LEU A 210 11.56 -6.42 -2.44
CA LEU A 210 10.70 -5.26 -2.16
C LEU A 210 11.33 -3.98 -2.69
N ILE A 211 12.65 -3.80 -2.57
CA ILE A 211 13.37 -2.68 -3.19
C ILE A 211 13.13 -2.66 -4.71
N ASP A 212 13.34 -3.80 -5.38
CA ASP A 212 13.08 -3.94 -6.83
C ASP A 212 11.58 -3.70 -7.17
N TYR A 213 10.69 -4.16 -6.30
CA TYR A 213 9.25 -3.96 -6.46
C TYR A 213 8.87 -2.48 -6.42
N TYR A 214 9.36 -1.72 -5.46
CA TYR A 214 9.07 -0.28 -5.38
C TYR A 214 9.72 0.49 -6.52
N GLY A 215 10.94 0.10 -6.92
CA GLY A 215 11.68 0.72 -8.03
C GLY A 215 11.93 2.21 -7.80
N LEU A 216 12.19 2.60 -6.56
CA LEU A 216 12.42 3.97 -6.12
C LEU A 216 13.89 4.16 -5.72
N PRO A 217 14.45 5.35 -5.88
CA PRO A 217 15.77 5.69 -5.38
C PRO A 217 15.71 5.91 -3.86
N PHE A 218 15.70 4.83 -3.10
CA PHE A 218 15.77 4.92 -1.65
C PHE A 218 17.10 5.52 -1.21
N PRO A 219 17.11 6.41 -0.19
CA PRO A 219 18.35 6.94 0.39
C PRO A 219 19.21 5.82 1.00
N ASP A 220 20.53 5.96 0.90
CA ASP A 220 21.47 4.96 1.41
C ASP A 220 21.30 4.72 2.91
N ASP A 221 21.11 5.77 3.70
CA ASP A 221 20.89 5.68 5.14
C ASP A 221 19.55 5.02 5.51
N TYR A 222 18.54 5.11 4.63
CA TYR A 222 17.31 4.32 4.78
C TYR A 222 17.59 2.84 4.46
N LEU A 223 18.35 2.54 3.40
CA LEU A 223 18.71 1.16 3.06
C LEU A 223 19.57 0.51 4.16
N ASP A 224 20.47 1.26 4.75
CA ASP A 224 21.25 0.82 5.91
C ASP A 224 20.33 0.50 7.10
N LEU A 225 19.38 1.38 7.39
CA LEU A 225 18.42 1.17 8.48
C LEU A 225 17.57 -0.09 8.27
N VAL A 226 16.96 -0.28 7.09
CA VAL A 226 16.11 -1.45 6.83
C VAL A 226 16.90 -2.75 6.71
N SER A 227 18.23 -2.67 6.64
CA SER A 227 19.09 -3.83 6.77
C SER A 227 19.21 -4.32 8.22
N THR A 228 18.89 -3.48 9.20
CA THR A 228 19.04 -3.75 10.62
C THR A 228 17.72 -3.77 11.38
N ALA A 229 16.69 -3.07 10.88
CA ALA A 229 15.35 -3.04 11.46
C ALA A 229 14.27 -2.86 10.40
N GLU A 230 13.15 -3.58 10.54
CA GLU A 230 11.97 -3.44 9.67
C GLU A 230 11.00 -2.36 10.19
N TYR A 231 11.19 -1.92 11.40
CA TYR A 231 10.37 -0.88 12.02
C TYR A 231 11.09 -0.29 13.21
N VAL A 232 11.02 1.01 13.33
CA VAL A 232 11.53 1.75 14.50
C VAL A 232 10.38 2.59 15.03
N SER A 233 10.08 2.46 16.31
CA SER A 233 9.09 3.28 17.01
C SER A 233 9.72 3.98 18.19
N CYS A 234 9.52 5.28 18.22
CA CYS A 234 9.82 6.13 19.38
C CYS A 234 8.48 6.78 19.77
N PRO A 235 7.77 6.26 20.78
CA PRO A 235 6.42 6.72 21.13
C PRO A 235 6.35 8.24 21.32
N ASP A 236 5.26 8.83 20.85
CA ASP A 236 4.99 10.28 20.89
C ASP A 236 6.03 11.17 20.18
N CYS A 237 6.95 10.55 19.42
CA CYS A 237 8.01 11.26 18.74
C CYS A 237 8.02 10.96 17.23
N PHE A 238 8.37 9.73 16.86
CA PHE A 238 8.38 9.32 15.45
C PHE A 238 8.29 7.81 15.26
N GLU A 239 7.93 7.42 14.05
CA GLU A 239 8.04 6.06 13.54
C GLU A 239 8.78 6.04 12.21
N ILE A 240 9.60 5.00 11.97
CA ILE A 240 10.20 4.74 10.66
C ILE A 240 9.72 3.38 10.19
N PHE A 241 9.18 3.34 8.99
CA PHE A 241 8.62 2.16 8.36
C PHE A 241 9.66 1.46 7.51
N GLY A 242 9.84 0.17 7.73
CA GLY A 242 10.59 -0.68 6.82
C GLY A 242 9.78 -1.03 5.57
N LEU A 243 10.41 -1.76 4.67
CA LEU A 243 9.89 -2.02 3.32
C LEU A 243 8.54 -2.74 3.28
N SER A 244 8.22 -3.57 4.29
CA SER A 244 6.91 -4.25 4.36
C SER A 244 5.79 -3.38 4.93
N ARG A 245 6.13 -2.25 5.53
CA ARG A 245 5.18 -1.33 6.17
C ARG A 245 5.03 -0.01 5.43
N ILE A 246 5.81 0.21 4.38
CA ILE A 246 5.65 1.37 3.50
C ILE A 246 4.23 1.38 2.96
N TRP A 247 3.57 2.49 3.11
CA TRP A 247 2.30 2.73 2.46
C TRP A 247 2.41 3.85 1.43
N MET A 248 1.55 3.78 0.44
CA MET A 248 1.58 4.68 -0.70
C MET A 248 0.31 5.50 -0.72
N TYR A 249 0.47 6.80 -0.82
CA TYR A 249 -0.61 7.75 -0.90
C TYR A 249 -0.53 8.56 -2.20
N MET A 250 -1.70 9.00 -2.67
CA MET A 250 -1.78 9.90 -3.82
C MET A 250 -2.33 11.24 -3.40
N THR A 251 -1.50 12.24 -3.54
CA THR A 251 -1.98 13.61 -3.63
C THR A 251 -2.57 13.87 -5.03
N PRO A 252 -3.32 14.94 -5.24
CA PRO A 252 -3.77 15.32 -6.59
C PRO A 252 -2.64 15.52 -7.62
N ARG A 253 -1.40 15.72 -7.16
CA ARG A 253 -0.25 16.08 -7.99
C ARG A 253 0.82 15.00 -8.06
N GLU A 254 0.95 14.16 -7.01
CA GLU A 254 2.12 13.30 -6.86
C GLU A 254 1.81 11.97 -6.17
N TYR A 255 2.63 10.97 -6.45
CA TYR A 255 2.61 9.66 -5.81
C TYR A 255 3.61 9.64 -4.66
N VAL A 256 3.09 9.60 -3.45
CA VAL A 256 3.85 9.69 -2.21
C VAL A 256 4.08 8.30 -1.64
N VAL A 257 5.32 8.00 -1.30
CA VAL A 257 5.73 6.76 -0.64
C VAL A 257 6.23 7.11 0.75
N VAL A 258 5.47 6.74 1.77
CA VAL A 258 5.73 7.13 3.15
C VAL A 258 6.72 6.18 3.79
N LEU A 259 7.84 6.73 4.24
CA LEU A 259 8.93 6.04 4.94
C LEU A 259 8.84 6.15 6.46
N GLY A 260 8.10 7.12 6.96
CA GLY A 260 7.97 7.35 8.40
C GLY A 260 6.99 8.46 8.72
N GLU A 261 6.70 8.60 10.00
CA GLU A 261 5.81 9.61 10.58
C GLU A 261 6.53 10.33 11.71
N VAL A 262 6.35 11.63 11.79
CA VAL A 262 6.71 12.44 12.95
C VAL A 262 5.40 12.86 13.59
N PHE A 263 5.15 12.38 14.82
CA PHE A 263 3.88 12.57 15.50
C PHE A 263 3.58 14.04 15.74
N GLY A 264 2.36 14.44 15.41
CA GLY A 264 1.92 15.82 15.50
C GLY A 264 2.43 16.74 14.38
N ALA A 265 3.29 16.25 13.48
CA ALA A 265 3.83 17.07 12.38
C ALA A 265 3.44 16.54 11.00
N GLY A 266 3.79 15.30 10.66
CA GLY A 266 3.47 14.76 9.35
C GLY A 266 4.32 13.58 8.95
N TYR A 267 4.48 13.38 7.63
CA TYR A 267 5.08 12.18 7.07
C TYR A 267 6.38 12.48 6.32
N ILE A 268 7.38 11.64 6.54
CA ILE A 268 8.61 11.63 5.76
C ILE A 268 8.40 10.66 4.58
N CYS A 269 8.67 11.13 3.37
CA CYS A 269 8.29 10.39 2.18
C CYS A 269 9.27 10.56 1.01
N LEU A 270 9.12 9.67 0.02
CA LEU A 270 9.69 9.83 -1.32
C LEU A 270 8.58 10.17 -2.30
N LEU A 271 8.94 10.88 -3.36
CA LEU A 271 8.04 11.23 -4.45
C LEU A 271 8.49 10.52 -5.72
N ARG A 272 7.55 9.94 -6.46
CA ARG A 272 7.88 9.13 -7.64
C ARG A 272 8.29 9.97 -8.84
N SER A 273 7.68 11.13 -9.01
CA SER A 273 7.84 12.00 -10.20
C SER A 273 8.73 13.21 -9.95
N ALA A 274 9.07 13.48 -8.68
CA ALA A 274 9.94 14.58 -8.29
C ALA A 274 11.43 14.20 -8.39
N PRO A 275 12.35 15.15 -8.31
CA PRO A 275 13.78 14.87 -8.17
C PRO A 275 14.06 13.89 -7.03
N PRO A 276 15.12 13.08 -7.10
CA PRO A 276 15.53 12.25 -5.98
C PRO A 276 15.71 13.09 -4.71
N GLY A 277 15.27 12.57 -3.58
CA GLY A 277 15.36 13.25 -2.30
C GLY A 277 14.29 12.76 -1.33
N VAL A 278 14.42 13.17 -0.09
CA VAL A 278 13.45 12.92 0.98
C VAL A 278 12.61 14.15 1.19
N TYR A 279 11.32 13.95 1.26
CA TYR A 279 10.32 15.00 1.36
C TYR A 279 9.54 14.87 2.66
N PHE A 280 8.95 15.96 3.07
CA PHE A 280 8.00 16.03 4.19
C PHE A 280 6.65 16.49 3.68
N ILE A 281 5.58 15.92 4.20
CA ILE A 281 4.21 16.33 3.92
C ILE A 281 3.43 16.35 5.24
N ASP A 282 2.57 17.34 5.42
CA ASP A 282 1.76 17.48 6.62
C ASP A 282 0.77 16.33 6.82
N GLN A 283 0.23 16.18 8.03
CA GLN A 283 -0.69 15.09 8.36
C GLN A 283 -1.98 15.09 7.53
N ASN A 284 -2.43 16.24 7.07
CA ASN A 284 -3.66 16.35 6.27
C ASN A 284 -3.42 15.98 4.81
N LEU A 285 -2.15 15.81 4.38
CA LEU A 285 -1.75 15.47 3.01
C LEU A 285 -2.25 16.46 1.94
N ASP A 286 -2.61 17.68 2.36
CA ASP A 286 -3.20 18.71 1.49
C ASP A 286 -2.14 19.67 0.95
N HIS A 287 -0.99 19.78 1.63
CA HIS A 287 0.09 20.67 1.24
C HIS A 287 1.02 20.06 0.18
N ILE A 288 1.80 20.90 -0.45
CA ILE A 288 2.83 20.46 -1.39
C ILE A 288 3.96 19.85 -0.60
N PRO A 289 4.43 18.64 -0.94
CA PRO A 289 5.56 18.03 -0.27
C PRO A 289 6.80 18.93 -0.36
N MET A 290 7.47 19.15 0.76
CA MET A 290 8.67 19.97 0.87
C MET A 290 9.91 19.09 0.87
N GLN A 291 10.90 19.39 0.03
CA GLN A 291 12.16 18.66 0.02
C GLN A 291 12.96 18.97 1.28
N MET A 292 13.32 17.94 2.03
CA MET A 292 14.05 18.05 3.30
C MET A 292 15.55 17.78 3.16
N GLY A 293 15.96 17.12 2.06
CA GLY A 293 17.33 16.73 1.76
C GLY A 293 17.39 15.42 1.00
N ASP A 294 18.58 14.84 0.90
CA ASP A 294 18.83 13.60 0.17
C ASP A 294 18.92 12.37 1.09
N SER A 295 18.74 12.56 2.40
CA SER A 295 18.97 11.57 3.44
C SER A 295 17.79 11.52 4.40
N LEU A 296 17.38 10.31 4.79
CA LEU A 296 16.34 10.10 5.79
C LEU A 296 16.74 10.71 7.15
N LYS A 297 18.01 10.56 7.54
CA LYS A 297 18.55 11.14 8.76
C LYS A 297 18.36 12.66 8.80
N VAL A 298 18.73 13.35 7.72
CA VAL A 298 18.61 14.81 7.63
C VAL A 298 17.13 15.21 7.72
N ALA A 299 16.27 14.54 6.97
CA ALA A 299 14.83 14.81 6.96
C ALA A 299 14.21 14.60 8.35
N LEU A 300 14.52 13.48 9.01
CA LEU A 300 14.00 13.18 10.34
C LEU A 300 14.46 14.21 11.38
N TYR A 301 15.75 14.53 11.39
CA TYR A 301 16.30 15.48 12.36
C TYR A 301 15.70 16.86 12.17
N ARG A 302 15.61 17.31 10.93
CA ARG A 302 14.97 18.57 10.61
C ARG A 302 13.51 18.60 11.02
N ALA A 303 12.74 17.54 10.75
CA ALA A 303 11.33 17.46 11.14
C ALA A 303 11.14 17.47 12.67
N LEU A 304 12.04 16.85 13.42
CA LEU A 304 12.01 16.84 14.89
C LEU A 304 12.44 18.17 15.50
N ASP A 305 13.44 18.84 14.91
CA ASP A 305 14.05 20.05 15.49
C ASP A 305 13.26 21.32 15.10
N GLU A 306 12.66 21.37 13.92
CA GLU A 306 11.92 22.54 13.44
C GLU A 306 10.45 22.55 13.87
N GLY A 307 9.84 21.38 14.09
CA GLY A 307 8.42 21.24 14.39
C GLY A 307 7.49 21.61 13.21
N GLU A 308 6.20 21.30 13.35
CA GLU A 308 5.20 21.49 12.30
C GLU A 308 5.08 22.95 11.83
N ASP A 309 4.97 23.88 12.76
CA ASP A 309 4.70 25.28 12.45
C ASP A 309 5.79 25.91 11.58
N LYS A 310 7.05 25.64 11.88
CA LYS A 310 8.19 26.22 11.14
C LYS A 310 8.39 25.59 9.79
N ILE A 311 8.08 24.29 9.65
CA ILE A 311 8.14 23.57 8.38
C ILE A 311 7.06 24.10 7.43
N ILE A 312 5.83 24.33 7.94
CA ILE A 312 4.72 24.86 7.15
C ILE A 312 4.98 26.33 6.76
N GLU A 313 5.57 27.12 7.63
CA GLU A 313 5.89 28.52 7.36
C GLU A 313 6.91 28.65 6.23
N THR A 314 7.97 27.85 6.27
CA THR A 314 8.98 27.77 5.20
C THR A 314 8.38 27.28 3.87
N SER A 315 7.38 26.38 3.91
CA SER A 315 6.71 25.91 2.69
C SER A 315 5.85 26.97 2.00
N LYS A 316 5.35 27.95 2.72
CA LYS A 316 4.58 29.07 2.16
C LYS A 316 5.49 30.08 1.45
N GLU A 317 6.68 30.32 1.98
CA GLU A 317 7.66 31.23 1.35
C GLU A 317 8.21 30.72 0.00
N TYR A 318 8.19 29.41 -0.24
CA TYR A 318 8.63 28.81 -1.51
C TYR A 318 7.54 28.76 -2.59
N ASN A 319 6.29 29.11 -2.28
CA ASN A 319 5.16 29.03 -3.19
C ASN A 319 4.63 30.40 -3.65
N ASP A 320 5.18 31.48 -3.13
CA ASP A 320 4.99 32.87 -3.58
C ASP A 320 6.16 33.30 -4.52
#